data_a4a058b9c483248ad941ee999701545b
#
_entry.id   a4a058b9c483248ad941ee999701545b
#
_cell.length_a   1.000
_cell.length_b   1.000
_cell.length_c   1.000
_cell.angle_alpha   90.00
_cell.angle_beta   90.00
_cell.angle_gamma   90.00
#
_symmetry.space_group_name_H-M   'P 1'
#
loop_
_entity.id
_entity.type
_entity.pdbx_description
1 polymer ?
#
loop_
_entity_poly.entity_id
_entity_poly.type
_entity_poly.pdbx_seq_one_letter_code
_entity_poly.pdbx_strand_id
1 'polypeptide(L)'
;MRLAFLTHEPFFPPSGGGSAEAVYLVEEFVRRGHSVHLFCPQFPDSGPIAGRLKLAIHPFTRWEMGRYTRRRNLKYLLYPSALAAQVRAQLLAVQRGRREAFRFDLLFAQHTISAVAAGRLRRELGTPVVLNFLDYLTGFMETWPNWVMPRPVVRALTRFELGLPRRYDVEGVLTVSTPLAERFAATGFPRERVRAIQYGYDATLFRPAEAPVNSPGVVVMHGSFDEHHLGPIAREAVVRVVAARPQTVFRFVGRETPSLQRFVAAVRQQAPAVKFELTGFVPYAEVARQLQTADVGLVPYEESNGTHCAFVAKAVEYLGCGLPVVSTPLENLSRYFAGERALRFSEFNGESFARELLAWLNTPAAERRAAGQAASVRVARELDWRVVTGAAVDVAEAVA
;
A
#
# COMPACT_ATOMS: atom_id res chain seq x y z
N MET A 1 14.07 -22.93 5.47
CA MET A 1 14.38 -22.72 4.02
C MET A 1 15.35 -21.56 3.82
N ARG A 2 16.01 -21.52 2.66
CA ARG A 2 16.84 -20.42 2.19
C ARG A 2 16.01 -19.59 1.20
N LEU A 3 15.68 -18.38 1.57
CA LEU A 3 14.76 -17.51 0.82
C LEU A 3 15.50 -16.39 0.09
N ALA A 4 15.26 -16.20 -1.20
CA ALA A 4 15.58 -14.95 -1.89
C ALA A 4 14.35 -14.04 -1.92
N PHE A 5 14.37 -12.96 -1.14
CA PHE A 5 13.34 -11.93 -1.14
C PHE A 5 13.73 -10.79 -2.09
N LEU A 6 12.92 -10.57 -3.12
CA LEU A 6 13.18 -9.59 -4.17
C LEU A 6 12.19 -8.44 -4.08
N THR A 7 12.68 -7.22 -3.88
CA THR A 7 11.86 -6.00 -3.97
C THR A 7 12.57 -4.92 -4.76
N HIS A 8 11.87 -4.17 -5.57
CA HIS A 8 12.39 -2.99 -6.26
C HIS A 8 12.02 -1.68 -5.55
N GLU A 9 11.26 -1.78 -4.47
CA GLU A 9 10.93 -0.65 -3.59
C GLU A 9 12.04 -0.45 -2.54
N PRO A 10 12.26 0.79 -2.06
CA PRO A 10 13.15 1.03 -0.94
C PRO A 10 12.71 0.21 0.27
N PHE A 11 13.62 -0.60 0.81
CA PHE A 11 13.29 -1.48 1.92
C PHE A 11 13.20 -0.72 3.25
N PHE A 12 14.16 0.17 3.49
CA PHE A 12 14.26 0.88 4.77
C PHE A 12 14.69 2.35 4.58
N PRO A 13 14.19 3.32 5.38
CA PRO A 13 13.12 3.18 6.37
C PRO A 13 11.77 2.91 5.71
N PRO A 14 10.81 2.26 6.40
CA PRO A 14 9.46 2.09 5.89
C PRO A 14 8.84 3.45 5.55
N SER A 15 8.61 3.69 4.26
CA SER A 15 8.16 5.01 3.77
C SER A 15 6.86 4.94 2.96
N GLY A 16 6.23 3.79 2.94
CA GLY A 16 5.00 3.52 2.22
C GLY A 16 4.59 2.06 2.36
N GLY A 17 3.41 1.71 1.86
CA GLY A 17 2.83 0.39 2.02
C GLY A 17 3.75 -0.77 1.67
N GLY A 18 4.37 -0.71 0.48
CA GLY A 18 5.24 -1.79 0.00
C GLY A 18 6.50 -2.00 0.84
N SER A 19 7.13 -0.91 1.31
CA SER A 19 8.32 -1.02 2.15
C SER A 19 7.98 -1.50 3.57
N ALA A 20 6.86 -1.07 4.14
CA ALA A 20 6.41 -1.54 5.45
C ALA A 20 6.13 -3.04 5.42
N GLU A 21 5.33 -3.51 4.46
CA GLU A 21 5.06 -4.95 4.32
C GLU A 21 6.34 -5.77 4.13
N ALA A 22 7.29 -5.30 3.28
CA ALA A 22 8.54 -6.01 3.05
C ALA A 22 9.34 -6.21 4.35
N VAL A 23 9.40 -5.18 5.21
CA VAL A 23 10.10 -5.28 6.50
C VAL A 23 9.43 -6.32 7.40
N TYR A 24 8.12 -6.26 7.59
CA TYR A 24 7.40 -7.20 8.45
C TYR A 24 7.40 -8.64 7.91
N LEU A 25 7.33 -8.82 6.59
CA LEU A 25 7.46 -10.15 5.96
C LEU A 25 8.85 -10.74 6.19
N VAL A 26 9.90 -9.96 5.98
CA VAL A 26 11.27 -10.40 6.22
C VAL A 26 11.50 -10.74 7.70
N GLU A 27 10.99 -9.91 8.62
CA GLU A 27 11.04 -10.19 10.07
C GLU A 27 10.32 -11.50 10.41
N GLU A 28 9.16 -11.76 9.83
CA GLU A 28 8.40 -12.99 10.07
C GLU A 28 9.12 -14.23 9.52
N PHE A 29 9.69 -14.16 8.31
CA PHE A 29 10.52 -15.25 7.79
C PHE A 29 11.71 -15.56 8.70
N VAL A 30 12.42 -14.54 9.16
CA VAL A 30 13.56 -14.72 10.09
C VAL A 30 13.09 -15.27 11.43
N ARG A 31 11.97 -14.79 11.98
CA ARG A 31 11.39 -15.27 13.23
C ARG A 31 11.05 -16.77 13.17
N ARG A 32 10.63 -17.27 12.01
CA ARG A 32 10.38 -18.70 11.76
C ARG A 32 11.65 -19.50 11.47
N GLY A 33 12.83 -18.89 11.55
CA GLY A 33 14.10 -19.57 11.39
C GLY A 33 14.57 -19.75 9.93
N HIS A 34 13.99 -18.99 8.98
CA HIS A 34 14.44 -19.03 7.60
C HIS A 34 15.68 -18.17 7.38
N SER A 35 16.56 -18.61 6.47
CA SER A 35 17.72 -17.83 6.03
C SER A 35 17.30 -16.90 4.89
N VAL A 36 17.22 -15.59 5.16
CA VAL A 36 16.72 -14.60 4.20
C VAL A 36 17.87 -13.87 3.51
N HIS A 37 17.88 -13.89 2.19
CA HIS A 37 18.70 -13.07 1.31
C HIS A 37 17.81 -12.01 0.66
N LEU A 38 17.97 -10.74 1.09
CA LEU A 38 17.19 -9.61 0.62
C LEU A 38 17.87 -8.94 -0.58
N PHE A 39 17.21 -8.92 -1.72
CA PHE A 39 17.61 -8.20 -2.92
C PHE A 39 16.76 -6.94 -3.06
N CYS A 40 17.34 -5.77 -2.80
CA CYS A 40 16.63 -4.51 -2.73
C CYS A 40 17.49 -3.34 -3.24
N PRO A 41 16.90 -2.17 -3.54
CA PRO A 41 17.66 -0.97 -3.82
C PRO A 41 18.61 -0.61 -2.66
N GLN A 42 19.75 -0.05 -3.00
CA GLN A 42 20.70 0.46 -2.00
C GLN A 42 20.03 1.49 -1.08
N PHE A 43 20.28 1.41 0.22
CA PHE A 43 19.79 2.35 1.22
C PHE A 43 20.88 2.57 2.31
N PRO A 44 20.83 3.71 3.05
CA PRO A 44 21.72 3.99 4.15
C PRO A 44 21.59 2.95 5.27
N ASP A 45 22.66 2.74 6.05
CA ASP A 45 22.67 1.87 7.25
C ASP A 45 22.29 0.40 7.00
N SER A 46 22.51 -0.11 5.78
CA SER A 46 22.17 -1.49 5.43
C SER A 46 22.88 -2.53 6.29
N GLY A 47 24.13 -2.28 6.71
CA GLY A 47 24.90 -3.18 7.59
C GLY A 47 24.26 -3.33 8.99
N PRO A 48 24.04 -2.27 9.75
CA PRO A 48 23.32 -2.30 11.03
C PRO A 48 21.94 -2.95 10.93
N ILE A 49 21.19 -2.68 9.86
CA ILE A 49 19.87 -3.27 9.61
C ILE A 49 19.99 -4.79 9.36
N ALA A 50 20.94 -5.21 8.54
CA ALA A 50 21.23 -6.62 8.28
C ALA A 50 21.55 -7.38 9.57
N GLY A 51 22.38 -6.80 10.44
CA GLY A 51 22.71 -7.37 11.75
C GLY A 51 21.49 -7.49 12.67
N ARG A 52 20.69 -6.42 12.77
CA ARG A 52 19.47 -6.39 13.58
C ARG A 52 18.44 -7.42 13.13
N LEU A 53 18.20 -7.52 11.83
CA LEU A 53 17.22 -8.43 11.24
C LEU A 53 17.79 -9.82 10.93
N LYS A 54 19.10 -10.05 11.17
CA LYS A 54 19.78 -11.34 10.93
C LYS A 54 19.61 -11.85 9.49
N LEU A 55 19.79 -10.99 8.49
CA LEU A 55 19.64 -11.32 7.07
C LEU A 55 20.82 -10.87 6.23
N ALA A 56 20.99 -11.48 5.05
CA ALA A 56 21.96 -11.06 4.06
C ALA A 56 21.33 -10.05 3.10
N ILE A 57 21.87 -8.83 3.02
CA ILE A 57 21.37 -7.79 2.11
C ILE A 57 22.27 -7.74 0.87
N HIS A 58 21.63 -7.81 -0.30
CA HIS A 58 22.28 -7.71 -1.62
C HIS A 58 21.72 -6.47 -2.32
N PRO A 59 22.39 -5.30 -2.16
CA PRO A 59 21.90 -4.06 -2.72
C PRO A 59 22.15 -4.00 -4.23
N PHE A 60 21.24 -3.37 -4.96
CA PHE A 60 21.42 -3.01 -6.36
C PHE A 60 21.13 -1.53 -6.61
N THR A 61 21.76 -0.99 -7.67
CA THR A 61 21.54 0.41 -8.04
C THR A 61 20.17 0.59 -8.68
N ARG A 62 19.35 1.45 -8.08
CA ARG A 62 18.08 1.86 -8.66
C ARG A 62 18.30 3.08 -9.57
N TRP A 63 17.84 2.99 -10.80
CA TRP A 63 17.82 4.15 -11.68
C TRP A 63 16.64 5.05 -11.30
N GLU A 64 16.94 6.23 -10.78
CA GLU A 64 15.93 7.22 -10.50
C GLU A 64 15.48 7.90 -11.80
N MET A 65 14.42 7.37 -12.38
CA MET A 65 13.64 8.12 -13.38
C MET A 65 12.57 8.88 -12.60
N GLY A 66 12.70 10.20 -12.52
CA GLY A 66 11.87 11.08 -11.71
C GLY A 66 10.38 10.74 -11.80
N ARG A 67 9.70 10.70 -10.64
CA ARG A 67 8.30 10.26 -10.48
C ARG A 67 7.31 10.98 -11.42
N TYR A 68 7.66 12.17 -11.90
CA TYR A 68 6.78 13.06 -12.65
C TYR A 68 7.30 13.44 -14.05
N THR A 69 8.26 12.68 -14.61
CA THR A 69 8.78 12.95 -15.96
C THR A 69 8.05 12.14 -17.03
N ARG A 70 7.98 12.64 -18.27
CA ARG A 70 7.46 11.91 -19.45
C ARG A 70 8.18 10.56 -19.67
N ARG A 71 9.43 10.44 -19.21
CA ARG A 71 10.24 9.21 -19.30
C ARG A 71 9.83 8.14 -18.28
N ARG A 72 8.95 8.45 -17.32
CA ARG A 72 8.44 7.50 -16.31
C ARG A 72 7.89 6.22 -16.94
N ASN A 73 7.24 6.32 -18.10
CA ASN A 73 6.64 5.17 -18.76
C ASN A 73 7.68 4.21 -19.34
N LEU A 74 8.84 4.71 -19.77
CA LEU A 74 9.96 3.89 -20.25
C LEU A 74 10.51 2.99 -19.16
N LYS A 75 10.45 3.38 -17.87
CA LYS A 75 10.94 2.54 -16.77
C LYS A 75 10.18 1.21 -16.66
N TYR A 76 8.87 1.19 -16.96
CA TYR A 76 8.08 -0.06 -16.92
C TYR A 76 8.45 -1.02 -18.05
N LEU A 77 9.04 -0.53 -19.14
CA LEU A 77 9.54 -1.34 -20.25
C LEU A 77 10.98 -1.79 -20.05
N LEU A 78 11.86 -0.87 -19.63
CA LEU A 78 13.32 -1.11 -19.56
C LEU A 78 13.76 -1.62 -18.17
N TYR A 79 13.19 -1.07 -17.10
CA TYR A 79 13.63 -1.33 -15.75
C TYR A 79 13.46 -2.78 -15.29
N PRO A 80 12.39 -3.52 -15.63
CA PRO A 80 12.28 -4.93 -15.26
C PRO A 80 13.42 -5.78 -15.80
N SER A 81 13.89 -5.50 -17.02
CA SER A 81 15.00 -6.24 -17.63
C SER A 81 16.33 -5.94 -16.98
N ALA A 82 16.62 -4.65 -16.72
CA ALA A 82 17.84 -4.24 -16.03
C ALA A 82 17.90 -4.78 -14.60
N LEU A 83 16.78 -4.68 -13.86
CA LEU A 83 16.68 -5.23 -12.51
C LEU A 83 16.85 -6.75 -12.50
N ALA A 84 16.19 -7.46 -13.41
CA ALA A 84 16.35 -8.92 -13.49
C ALA A 84 17.80 -9.33 -13.74
N ALA A 85 18.52 -8.61 -14.60
CA ALA A 85 19.94 -8.86 -14.84
C ALA A 85 20.80 -8.60 -13.60
N GLN A 86 20.54 -7.50 -12.89
CA GLN A 86 21.27 -7.16 -11.65
C GLN A 86 21.01 -8.20 -10.55
N VAL A 87 19.75 -8.54 -10.30
CA VAL A 87 19.39 -9.56 -9.29
C VAL A 87 20.01 -10.91 -9.65
N ARG A 88 19.98 -11.31 -10.92
CA ARG A 88 20.61 -12.54 -11.38
C ARG A 88 22.13 -12.53 -11.12
N ALA A 89 22.81 -11.44 -11.44
CA ALA A 89 24.25 -11.32 -11.20
C ALA A 89 24.59 -11.47 -9.71
N GLN A 90 23.81 -10.87 -8.83
CA GLN A 90 23.96 -10.99 -7.37
C GLN A 90 23.69 -12.42 -6.89
N LEU A 91 22.62 -13.07 -7.37
CA LEU A 91 22.33 -14.46 -7.05
C LEU A 91 23.48 -15.39 -7.46
N LEU A 92 24.01 -15.24 -8.67
CA LEU A 92 25.15 -16.04 -9.15
C LEU A 92 26.43 -15.75 -8.34
N ALA A 93 26.65 -14.50 -7.91
CA ALA A 93 27.79 -14.17 -7.04
C ALA A 93 27.68 -14.86 -5.68
N VAL A 94 26.49 -14.88 -5.07
CA VAL A 94 26.24 -15.62 -3.81
C VAL A 94 26.51 -17.11 -3.98
N GLN A 95 26.08 -17.70 -5.10
CA GLN A 95 26.31 -19.12 -5.39
C GLN A 95 27.79 -19.45 -5.59
N ARG A 96 28.56 -18.59 -6.32
CA ARG A 96 29.99 -18.80 -6.59
C ARG A 96 30.88 -18.63 -5.36
N GLY A 97 30.51 -17.79 -4.42
CA GLY A 97 31.30 -17.53 -3.20
C GLY A 97 31.24 -18.64 -2.15
N ARG A 98 30.53 -19.75 -2.39
CA ARG A 98 30.37 -20.86 -1.45
C ARG A 98 31.02 -22.13 -1.98
N ARG A 99 31.66 -22.90 -1.06
CA ARG A 99 32.29 -24.20 -1.38
C ARG A 99 31.30 -25.32 -1.68
N GLU A 100 30.05 -25.20 -1.16
CA GLU A 100 28.93 -26.13 -1.42
C GLU A 100 27.97 -25.53 -2.42
N ALA A 101 27.27 -26.38 -3.17
CA ALA A 101 26.21 -25.97 -4.10
C ALA A 101 25.09 -25.23 -3.35
N PHE A 102 25.16 -23.91 -3.37
CA PHE A 102 24.14 -23.06 -2.73
C PHE A 102 22.93 -22.96 -3.65
N ARG A 103 21.76 -23.29 -3.13
CA ARG A 103 20.48 -23.12 -3.82
C ARG A 103 19.53 -22.38 -2.90
N PHE A 104 18.67 -21.55 -3.50
CA PHE A 104 17.48 -21.03 -2.83
C PHE A 104 16.36 -22.05 -2.93
N ASP A 105 15.62 -22.23 -1.83
CA ASP A 105 14.46 -23.10 -1.78
C ASP A 105 13.23 -22.37 -2.36
N LEU A 106 13.20 -21.02 -2.23
CA LEU A 106 12.12 -20.17 -2.70
C LEU A 106 12.60 -18.79 -3.16
N LEU A 107 12.01 -18.28 -4.25
CA LEU A 107 12.09 -16.87 -4.64
C LEU A 107 10.76 -16.20 -4.28
N PHE A 108 10.79 -15.21 -3.39
CA PHE A 108 9.64 -14.39 -3.04
C PHE A 108 9.78 -13.00 -3.66
N ALA A 109 8.86 -12.60 -4.53
CA ALA A 109 9.03 -11.40 -5.33
C ALA A 109 7.86 -10.42 -5.15
N GLN A 110 8.18 -9.23 -4.66
CA GLN A 110 7.21 -8.16 -4.40
C GLN A 110 7.10 -7.23 -5.61
N HIS A 111 5.86 -6.99 -6.06
CA HIS A 111 5.49 -6.15 -7.20
C HIS A 111 5.96 -6.64 -8.59
N THR A 112 5.37 -6.04 -9.63
CA THR A 112 5.51 -6.41 -11.04
C THR A 112 6.95 -6.49 -11.54
N ILE A 113 7.81 -5.53 -11.16
CA ILE A 113 9.22 -5.49 -11.62
C ILE A 113 9.99 -6.68 -11.07
N SER A 114 9.87 -6.94 -9.77
CA SER A 114 10.52 -8.08 -9.10
C SER A 114 9.92 -9.43 -9.56
N ALA A 115 8.60 -9.45 -9.87
CA ALA A 115 7.94 -10.61 -10.43
C ALA A 115 8.53 -11.04 -11.78
N VAL A 116 8.85 -10.08 -12.67
CA VAL A 116 9.54 -10.38 -13.94
C VAL A 116 10.94 -10.94 -13.69
N ALA A 117 11.68 -10.37 -12.72
CA ALA A 117 13.01 -10.86 -12.37
C ALA A 117 12.96 -12.30 -11.84
N ALA A 118 12.08 -12.56 -10.85
CA ALA A 118 11.91 -13.88 -10.26
C ALA A 118 11.44 -14.93 -11.29
N GLY A 119 10.49 -14.56 -12.15
CA GLY A 119 10.01 -15.46 -13.20
C GLY A 119 11.07 -15.86 -14.22
N ARG A 120 12.02 -14.98 -14.55
CA ARG A 120 13.20 -15.32 -15.37
C ARG A 120 14.15 -16.25 -14.64
N LEU A 121 14.43 -15.95 -13.37
CA LEU A 121 15.28 -16.78 -12.53
C LEU A 121 14.69 -18.18 -12.31
N ARG A 122 13.38 -18.31 -12.17
CA ARG A 122 12.71 -19.60 -12.09
C ARG A 122 13.03 -20.50 -13.29
N ARG A 123 12.97 -19.95 -14.52
CA ARG A 123 13.30 -20.71 -15.73
C ARG A 123 14.76 -21.15 -15.80
N GLU A 124 15.67 -20.38 -15.19
CA GLU A 124 17.10 -20.65 -15.19
C GLU A 124 17.52 -21.59 -14.06
N LEU A 125 16.91 -21.43 -12.88
CA LEU A 125 17.34 -22.09 -11.65
C LEU A 125 16.44 -23.25 -11.22
N GLY A 126 15.22 -23.34 -11.76
CA GLY A 126 14.23 -24.31 -11.33
C GLY A 126 13.66 -24.07 -9.93
N THR A 127 13.97 -22.91 -9.31
CA THR A 127 13.54 -22.58 -7.95
C THR A 127 12.07 -22.14 -7.95
N PRO A 128 11.23 -22.65 -7.02
CA PRO A 128 9.85 -22.19 -6.85
C PRO A 128 9.74 -20.68 -6.63
N VAL A 129 8.62 -20.08 -7.08
CA VAL A 129 8.37 -18.64 -6.99
C VAL A 129 7.02 -18.35 -6.38
N VAL A 130 6.98 -17.46 -5.39
CA VAL A 130 5.78 -16.77 -4.92
C VAL A 130 5.84 -15.31 -5.34
N LEU A 131 4.82 -14.84 -6.04
CA LEU A 131 4.67 -13.44 -6.41
C LEU A 131 3.73 -12.74 -5.43
N ASN A 132 4.09 -11.55 -4.99
CA ASN A 132 3.29 -10.73 -4.09
C ASN A 132 2.94 -9.38 -4.73
N PHE A 133 1.66 -9.17 -5.01
CA PHE A 133 1.13 -7.96 -5.63
C PHE A 133 0.35 -7.14 -4.62
N LEU A 134 0.94 -6.03 -4.18
CA LEU A 134 0.32 -5.07 -3.26
C LEU A 134 -0.59 -4.06 -3.95
N ASP A 135 -0.40 -3.88 -5.26
CA ASP A 135 -1.15 -2.93 -6.05
C ASP A 135 -1.47 -3.52 -7.42
N TYR A 136 -2.61 -3.10 -7.96
CA TYR A 136 -2.95 -3.26 -9.36
C TYR A 136 -2.46 -2.05 -10.14
N LEU A 137 -1.16 -2.05 -10.49
CA LEU A 137 -0.48 -0.87 -11.04
C LEU A 137 -1.12 -0.34 -12.33
N THR A 138 -1.46 -1.24 -13.23
CA THR A 138 -2.09 -0.84 -14.51
C THR A 138 -3.52 -0.36 -14.34
N GLY A 139 -4.22 -0.80 -13.29
CA GLY A 139 -5.53 -0.30 -12.91
C GLY A 139 -5.51 1.17 -12.49
N PHE A 140 -4.46 1.61 -11.80
CA PHE A 140 -4.25 3.03 -11.49
C PHE A 140 -3.92 3.88 -12.72
N MET A 141 -3.32 3.29 -13.76
CA MET A 141 -3.00 4.01 -15.01
C MET A 141 -4.25 4.38 -15.81
N GLU A 142 -5.39 3.80 -15.53
CA GLU A 142 -6.67 4.13 -16.20
C GLU A 142 -7.13 5.57 -15.92
N THR A 143 -6.74 6.15 -14.79
CA THR A 143 -7.04 7.56 -14.45
C THR A 143 -6.09 8.56 -15.10
N TRP A 144 -5.00 8.09 -15.72
CA TRP A 144 -4.04 8.98 -16.34
C TRP A 144 -4.55 9.55 -17.67
N PRO A 145 -4.22 10.81 -18.00
CA PRO A 145 -4.61 11.41 -19.26
C PRO A 145 -4.14 10.59 -20.46
N ASN A 146 -4.97 10.45 -21.50
CA ASN A 146 -4.67 9.64 -22.69
C ASN A 146 -3.37 10.05 -23.42
N TRP A 147 -2.98 11.33 -23.33
CA TRP A 147 -1.72 11.81 -23.90
C TRP A 147 -0.49 11.37 -23.10
N VAL A 148 -0.65 10.99 -21.83
CA VAL A 148 0.41 10.43 -20.98
C VAL A 148 0.47 8.92 -21.15
N MET A 149 -0.70 8.25 -21.14
CA MET A 149 -0.85 6.82 -21.21
C MET A 149 -2.05 6.43 -22.09
N PRO A 150 -1.83 6.17 -23.40
CA PRO A 150 -2.90 5.80 -24.31
C PRO A 150 -3.61 4.51 -23.90
N ARG A 151 -4.92 4.46 -24.02
CA ARG A 151 -5.74 3.29 -23.62
C ARG A 151 -5.27 1.95 -24.20
N PRO A 152 -4.84 1.81 -25.48
CA PRO A 152 -4.30 0.55 -26.00
C PRO A 152 -3.04 0.10 -25.25
N VAL A 153 -2.18 1.05 -24.85
CA VAL A 153 -0.97 0.76 -24.06
C VAL A 153 -1.34 0.27 -22.67
N VAL A 154 -2.30 0.91 -21.99
CA VAL A 154 -2.81 0.44 -20.70
C VAL A 154 -3.31 -0.99 -20.81
N ARG A 155 -4.15 -1.29 -21.81
CA ARG A 155 -4.68 -2.66 -22.02
C ARG A 155 -3.57 -3.71 -22.25
N ALA A 156 -2.53 -3.35 -23.00
CA ALA A 156 -1.39 -4.23 -23.25
C ALA A 156 -0.59 -4.48 -21.95
N LEU A 157 -0.35 -3.43 -21.17
CA LEU A 157 0.33 -3.52 -19.87
C LEU A 157 -0.50 -4.31 -18.85
N THR A 158 -1.82 -4.14 -18.84
CA THR A 158 -2.75 -4.92 -18.00
C THR A 158 -2.67 -6.42 -18.31
N ARG A 159 -2.74 -6.78 -19.60
CA ARG A 159 -2.57 -8.18 -20.00
C ARG A 159 -1.21 -8.73 -19.63
N PHE A 160 -0.17 -7.92 -19.71
CA PHE A 160 1.17 -8.29 -19.30
C PHE A 160 1.25 -8.50 -17.79
N GLU A 161 0.79 -7.53 -16.96
CA GLU A 161 0.83 -7.60 -15.50
C GLU A 161 0.04 -8.79 -14.95
N LEU A 162 -1.23 -8.89 -15.32
CA LEU A 162 -2.09 -9.99 -14.86
C LEU A 162 -1.68 -11.36 -15.45
N GLY A 163 -1.02 -11.39 -16.60
CA GLY A 163 -0.51 -12.61 -17.24
C GLY A 163 0.81 -13.12 -16.65
N LEU A 164 1.50 -12.39 -15.77
CA LEU A 164 2.82 -12.77 -15.25
C LEU A 164 2.83 -14.13 -14.54
N PRO A 165 1.88 -14.45 -13.63
CA PRO A 165 1.88 -15.74 -12.95
C PRO A 165 1.82 -16.93 -13.91
N ARG A 166 0.91 -16.86 -14.88
CA ARG A 166 0.75 -17.90 -15.91
C ARG A 166 1.96 -17.97 -16.85
N ARG A 167 2.51 -16.80 -17.24
CA ARG A 167 3.67 -16.72 -18.15
C ARG A 167 4.89 -17.43 -17.60
N TYR A 168 5.08 -17.35 -16.29
CA TYR A 168 6.23 -17.93 -15.61
C TYR A 168 5.90 -19.21 -14.85
N ASP A 169 4.64 -19.67 -14.90
CA ASP A 169 4.12 -20.87 -14.24
C ASP A 169 4.56 -20.91 -12.76
N VAL A 170 4.28 -19.82 -12.03
CA VAL A 170 4.70 -19.69 -10.63
C VAL A 170 3.87 -20.57 -9.70
N GLU A 171 4.42 -20.94 -8.55
CA GLU A 171 3.77 -21.83 -7.59
C GLU A 171 2.69 -21.11 -6.77
N GLY A 172 2.84 -19.80 -6.50
CA GLY A 172 1.87 -19.05 -5.72
C GLY A 172 1.80 -17.56 -6.07
N VAL A 173 0.64 -16.98 -5.84
CA VAL A 173 0.38 -15.54 -5.96
C VAL A 173 -0.31 -15.05 -4.70
N LEU A 174 0.29 -14.06 -4.05
CA LEU A 174 -0.33 -13.27 -3.01
C LEU A 174 -0.81 -11.95 -3.60
N THR A 175 -1.96 -11.50 -3.16
CA THR A 175 -2.53 -10.21 -3.56
C THR A 175 -3.06 -9.49 -2.33
N VAL A 176 -3.01 -8.16 -2.36
CA VAL A 176 -3.50 -7.33 -1.27
C VAL A 176 -5.02 -7.41 -1.08
N SER A 177 -5.75 -7.98 -2.04
CA SER A 177 -7.20 -7.94 -2.03
C SER A 177 -7.86 -9.09 -2.78
N THR A 178 -9.08 -9.42 -2.40
CA THR A 178 -9.93 -10.39 -3.10
C THR A 178 -10.25 -9.98 -4.54
N PRO A 179 -10.63 -8.72 -4.84
CA PRO A 179 -10.84 -8.29 -6.22
C PRO A 179 -9.60 -8.45 -7.10
N LEU A 180 -8.40 -8.21 -6.58
CA LEU A 180 -7.17 -8.42 -7.34
C LEU A 180 -6.89 -9.92 -7.56
N ALA A 181 -7.13 -10.76 -6.54
CA ALA A 181 -7.02 -12.21 -6.68
C ALA A 181 -7.97 -12.77 -7.76
N GLU A 182 -9.20 -12.28 -7.80
CA GLU A 182 -10.18 -12.64 -8.80
C GLU A 182 -9.73 -12.26 -10.23
N ARG A 183 -9.06 -11.09 -10.39
CA ARG A 183 -8.49 -10.68 -11.69
C ARG A 183 -7.37 -11.60 -12.17
N PHE A 184 -6.48 -12.03 -11.28
CA PHE A 184 -5.45 -13.02 -11.65
C PHE A 184 -6.07 -14.36 -12.03
N ALA A 185 -7.04 -14.86 -11.27
CA ALA A 185 -7.76 -16.11 -11.60
C ALA A 185 -8.50 -16.01 -12.94
N ALA A 186 -9.09 -14.86 -13.26
CA ALA A 186 -9.77 -14.62 -14.54
C ALA A 186 -8.84 -14.71 -15.78
N THR A 187 -7.51 -14.65 -15.59
CA THR A 187 -6.54 -14.88 -16.67
C THR A 187 -6.30 -16.37 -16.99
N GLY A 188 -6.96 -17.27 -16.27
CA GLY A 188 -6.76 -18.72 -16.35
C GLY A 188 -5.58 -19.22 -15.51
N PHE A 189 -5.09 -18.42 -14.55
CA PHE A 189 -4.18 -18.90 -13.53
C PHE A 189 -4.97 -19.66 -12.45
N PRO A 190 -4.49 -20.82 -11.93
CA PRO A 190 -5.24 -21.64 -10.97
C PRO A 190 -5.67 -20.85 -9.73
N ARG A 191 -6.97 -20.86 -9.42
CA ARG A 191 -7.53 -20.06 -8.33
C ARG A 191 -6.99 -20.49 -6.96
N GLU A 192 -6.71 -21.77 -6.80
CA GLU A 192 -6.15 -22.38 -5.59
C GLU A 192 -4.72 -21.93 -5.30
N ARG A 193 -3.99 -21.44 -6.30
CA ARG A 193 -2.64 -20.86 -6.16
C ARG A 193 -2.66 -19.34 -5.89
N VAL A 194 -3.83 -18.71 -5.82
CA VAL A 194 -3.98 -17.28 -5.54
C VAL A 194 -4.57 -17.10 -4.14
N ARG A 195 -3.91 -16.31 -3.31
CA ARG A 195 -4.38 -15.95 -1.96
C ARG A 195 -4.46 -14.44 -1.81
N ALA A 196 -5.59 -13.96 -1.34
CA ALA A 196 -5.73 -12.59 -0.89
C ALA A 196 -5.24 -12.49 0.56
N ILE A 197 -4.19 -11.70 0.76
CA ILE A 197 -3.62 -11.37 2.05
C ILE A 197 -3.74 -9.85 2.19
N GLN A 198 -4.64 -9.39 3.04
CA GLN A 198 -4.91 -7.98 3.21
C GLN A 198 -3.67 -7.24 3.73
N TYR A 199 -3.64 -5.92 3.51
CA TYR A 199 -2.58 -5.08 4.03
C TYR A 199 -2.70 -4.94 5.54
N GLY A 200 -1.60 -5.15 6.24
CA GLY A 200 -1.53 -5.05 7.69
C GLY A 200 -1.21 -3.62 8.18
N TYR A 201 -1.19 -3.47 9.51
CA TYR A 201 -0.73 -2.25 10.17
C TYR A 201 -0.04 -2.59 11.49
N ASP A 202 0.67 -1.65 12.06
CA ASP A 202 1.32 -1.80 13.37
C ASP A 202 0.33 -1.46 14.48
N ALA A 203 -0.30 -2.48 15.09
CA ALA A 203 -1.27 -2.30 16.16
C ALA A 203 -0.65 -1.79 17.47
N THR A 204 0.66 -1.84 17.63
CA THR A 204 1.35 -1.25 18.79
C THR A 204 1.49 0.26 18.66
N LEU A 205 1.60 0.74 17.43
CA LEU A 205 1.79 2.14 17.09
C LEU A 205 0.46 2.87 16.86
N PHE A 206 -0.39 2.31 15.99
CA PHE A 206 -1.71 2.85 15.67
C PHE A 206 -2.77 2.27 16.60
N ARG A 207 -2.93 2.87 17.76
CA ARG A 207 -3.89 2.50 18.79
C ARG A 207 -4.68 3.72 19.24
N PRO A 208 -5.88 3.54 19.81
CA PRO A 208 -6.65 4.67 20.32
C PRO A 208 -5.87 5.49 21.35
N ALA A 209 -6.13 6.79 21.40
CA ALA A 209 -5.57 7.66 22.43
C ALA A 209 -6.06 7.24 23.80
N GLU A 210 -5.17 7.30 24.81
CA GLU A 210 -5.50 6.96 26.21
C GLU A 210 -6.48 7.97 26.83
N ALA A 211 -6.34 9.24 26.45
CA ALA A 211 -7.24 10.30 26.91
C ALA A 211 -8.05 10.89 25.75
N PRO A 212 -9.31 11.29 26.01
CA PRO A 212 -10.10 11.96 24.98
C PRO A 212 -9.46 13.30 24.62
N VAL A 213 -9.25 13.54 23.33
CA VAL A 213 -8.84 14.84 22.82
C VAL A 213 -10.09 15.62 22.44
N ASN A 214 -10.30 16.80 23.05
CA ASN A 214 -11.33 17.73 22.61
C ASN A 214 -10.85 18.38 21.31
N SER A 215 -11.37 17.93 20.20
CA SER A 215 -11.03 18.46 18.89
C SER A 215 -12.13 19.40 18.39
N PRO A 216 -11.78 20.51 17.72
CA PRO A 216 -12.74 21.43 17.10
C PRO A 216 -13.43 20.87 15.86
N GLY A 217 -13.27 19.59 15.56
CA GLY A 217 -13.69 18.93 14.31
C GLY A 217 -12.50 18.81 13.34
N VAL A 218 -11.47 18.07 13.74
CA VAL A 218 -10.31 17.78 12.89
C VAL A 218 -10.59 16.58 12.00
N VAL A 219 -10.49 16.78 10.71
CA VAL A 219 -10.60 15.75 9.69
C VAL A 219 -9.22 15.48 9.11
N VAL A 220 -8.78 14.24 9.08
CA VAL A 220 -7.40 13.91 8.73
C VAL A 220 -7.28 13.04 7.50
N MET A 221 -6.28 13.34 6.68
CA MET A 221 -5.77 12.45 5.65
C MET A 221 -4.26 12.36 5.74
N HIS A 222 -3.69 11.14 5.64
CA HIS A 222 -2.24 10.95 5.72
C HIS A 222 -1.68 10.15 4.55
N GLY A 223 -0.35 10.20 4.38
CA GLY A 223 0.42 9.42 3.38
C GLY A 223 0.76 10.22 2.12
N SER A 224 0.71 9.57 0.96
CA SER A 224 0.92 10.26 -0.33
C SER A 224 -0.35 10.97 -0.79
N PHE A 225 -0.17 12.08 -1.49
CA PHE A 225 -1.25 12.92 -2.02
C PHE A 225 -1.11 13.04 -3.54
N ASP A 226 -1.71 12.09 -4.26
CA ASP A 226 -1.76 12.05 -5.72
C ASP A 226 -3.17 12.44 -6.21
N GLU A 227 -3.36 12.55 -7.52
CA GLU A 227 -4.63 13.01 -8.10
C GLU A 227 -5.82 12.08 -7.82
N HIS A 228 -5.57 10.77 -7.71
CA HIS A 228 -6.63 9.82 -7.33
C HIS A 228 -7.03 9.90 -5.84
N HIS A 229 -6.23 10.57 -5.00
CA HIS A 229 -6.53 10.84 -3.59
C HIS A 229 -7.24 12.18 -3.39
N LEU A 230 -6.87 13.21 -4.16
CA LEU A 230 -7.28 14.60 -4.00
C LEU A 230 -7.92 15.15 -5.28
N GLY A 231 -8.79 14.37 -5.89
CA GLY A 231 -9.52 14.71 -7.09
C GLY A 231 -10.77 15.57 -6.84
N PRO A 232 -11.68 15.60 -7.82
CA PRO A 232 -12.95 16.32 -7.73
C PRO A 232 -13.78 15.97 -6.49
N ILE A 233 -13.86 14.68 -6.11
CA ILE A 233 -14.64 14.22 -4.94
C ILE A 233 -14.13 14.89 -3.66
N ALA A 234 -12.84 14.81 -3.40
CA ALA A 234 -12.25 15.42 -2.21
C ALA A 234 -12.44 16.94 -2.17
N ARG A 235 -12.22 17.61 -3.32
CA ARG A 235 -12.34 19.06 -3.42
C ARG A 235 -13.76 19.53 -3.15
N GLU A 236 -14.76 18.96 -3.80
CA GLU A 236 -16.16 19.31 -3.59
C GLU A 236 -16.61 19.03 -2.17
N ALA A 237 -16.21 17.87 -1.61
CA ALA A 237 -16.54 17.51 -0.24
C ALA A 237 -16.03 18.53 0.78
N VAL A 238 -14.75 18.95 0.65
CA VAL A 238 -14.17 19.97 1.55
C VAL A 238 -14.91 21.30 1.44
N VAL A 239 -15.21 21.77 0.24
CA VAL A 239 -15.96 23.03 0.03
C VAL A 239 -17.34 22.98 0.71
N ARG A 240 -18.09 21.88 0.53
CA ARG A 240 -19.43 21.70 1.13
C ARG A 240 -19.34 21.60 2.66
N VAL A 241 -18.35 20.91 3.20
CA VAL A 241 -18.18 20.80 4.66
C VAL A 241 -17.81 22.16 5.27
N VAL A 242 -16.93 22.94 4.64
CA VAL A 242 -16.58 24.30 5.11
C VAL A 242 -17.79 25.21 5.10
N ALA A 243 -18.66 25.13 4.09
CA ALA A 243 -19.90 25.90 4.03
C ALA A 243 -20.85 25.57 5.19
N ALA A 244 -20.95 24.29 5.59
CA ALA A 244 -21.83 23.85 6.67
C ALA A 244 -21.18 24.00 8.07
N ARG A 245 -19.86 23.83 8.18
CA ARG A 245 -19.07 23.88 9.42
C ARG A 245 -17.74 24.62 9.23
N PRO A 246 -17.71 25.96 9.23
CA PRO A 246 -16.52 26.75 8.92
C PRO A 246 -15.35 26.53 9.90
N GLN A 247 -15.61 26.02 11.12
CA GLN A 247 -14.60 25.71 12.11
C GLN A 247 -13.83 24.42 11.85
N THR A 248 -14.30 23.55 10.93
CA THR A 248 -13.64 22.27 10.62
C THR A 248 -12.20 22.49 10.12
N VAL A 249 -11.27 21.74 10.68
CA VAL A 249 -9.85 21.75 10.28
C VAL A 249 -9.56 20.51 9.43
N PHE A 250 -8.96 20.70 8.25
CA PHE A 250 -8.51 19.65 7.38
C PHE A 250 -7.01 19.46 7.51
N ARG A 251 -6.60 18.37 8.17
CA ARG A 251 -5.19 18.04 8.43
C ARG A 251 -4.68 17.07 7.39
N PHE A 252 -3.57 17.44 6.72
CA PHE A 252 -2.87 16.58 5.77
C PHE A 252 -1.49 16.23 6.33
N VAL A 253 -1.30 14.94 6.64
CA VAL A 253 -0.07 14.43 7.26
C VAL A 253 0.75 13.70 6.20
N GLY A 254 1.80 14.32 5.69
CA GLY A 254 2.65 13.76 4.64
C GLY A 254 3.33 14.83 3.79
N ARG A 255 4.14 14.39 2.84
CA ARG A 255 4.88 15.31 1.95
C ARG A 255 3.93 16.19 1.14
N GLU A 256 4.26 17.45 1.04
CA GLU A 256 3.59 18.37 0.13
C GLU A 256 3.93 18.00 -1.33
N THR A 257 2.96 17.41 -2.00
CA THR A 257 3.07 17.07 -3.43
C THR A 257 2.50 18.22 -4.29
N PRO A 258 2.86 18.31 -5.57
CA PRO A 258 2.21 19.25 -6.49
C PRO A 258 0.69 19.07 -6.56
N SER A 259 0.17 17.84 -6.37
CA SER A 259 -1.27 17.57 -6.33
C SER A 259 -1.92 18.16 -5.08
N LEU A 260 -1.29 18.04 -3.89
CA LEU A 260 -1.77 18.67 -2.66
C LEU A 260 -1.77 20.20 -2.79
N GLN A 261 -0.71 20.79 -3.34
CA GLN A 261 -0.63 22.24 -3.54
C GLN A 261 -1.76 22.75 -4.47
N ARG A 262 -1.99 22.08 -5.61
CA ARG A 262 -3.12 22.41 -6.51
C ARG A 262 -4.47 22.25 -5.82
N PHE A 263 -4.66 21.18 -5.05
CA PHE A 263 -5.87 20.94 -4.29
C PHE A 263 -6.14 22.07 -3.28
N VAL A 264 -5.16 22.42 -2.45
CA VAL A 264 -5.26 23.50 -1.47
C VAL A 264 -5.59 24.83 -2.12
N ALA A 265 -4.92 25.17 -3.22
CA ALA A 265 -5.18 26.40 -3.96
C ALA A 265 -6.61 26.44 -4.53
N ALA A 266 -7.07 25.34 -5.15
CA ALA A 266 -8.41 25.24 -5.73
C ALA A 266 -9.52 25.31 -4.67
N VAL A 267 -9.31 24.68 -3.50
CA VAL A 267 -10.29 24.76 -2.40
C VAL A 267 -10.31 26.16 -1.80
N ARG A 268 -9.18 26.81 -1.55
CA ARG A 268 -9.12 28.18 -1.03
C ARG A 268 -9.80 29.20 -1.93
N GLN A 269 -9.75 28.99 -3.25
CA GLN A 269 -10.46 29.84 -4.22
C GLN A 269 -11.97 29.73 -4.07
N GLN A 270 -12.51 28.55 -3.74
CA GLN A 270 -13.96 28.31 -3.62
C GLN A 270 -14.48 28.49 -2.18
N ALA A 271 -13.65 28.24 -1.19
CA ALA A 271 -13.98 28.33 0.24
C ALA A 271 -12.82 29.03 0.98
N PRO A 272 -12.72 30.39 0.93
CA PRO A 272 -11.61 31.13 1.55
C PRO A 272 -11.48 30.92 3.07
N ALA A 273 -12.56 30.57 3.76
CA ALA A 273 -12.58 30.30 5.20
C ALA A 273 -12.01 28.95 5.60
N VAL A 274 -11.59 28.09 4.64
CA VAL A 274 -11.06 26.74 4.92
C VAL A 274 -9.81 26.80 5.80
N LYS A 275 -9.78 25.91 6.79
CA LYS A 275 -8.62 25.75 7.69
C LYS A 275 -7.85 24.49 7.30
N PHE A 276 -6.64 24.68 6.78
CA PHE A 276 -5.73 23.59 6.47
C PHE A 276 -4.56 23.53 7.46
N GLU A 277 -4.27 22.33 7.95
CA GLU A 277 -3.02 21.99 8.66
C GLU A 277 -2.20 21.06 7.76
N LEU A 278 -1.05 21.52 7.29
CA LEU A 278 -0.12 20.76 6.47
C LEU A 278 1.11 20.46 7.31
N THR A 279 1.30 19.20 7.72
CA THR A 279 2.42 18.83 8.62
C THR A 279 3.74 18.66 7.90
N GLY A 280 3.70 18.49 6.56
CA GLY A 280 4.86 18.00 5.84
C GLY A 280 5.14 16.51 6.15
N PHE A 281 6.29 16.02 5.72
CA PHE A 281 6.73 14.67 6.05
C PHE A 281 7.10 14.56 7.52
N VAL A 282 6.49 13.61 8.22
CA VAL A 282 6.77 13.29 9.62
C VAL A 282 7.18 11.82 9.77
N PRO A 283 7.94 11.47 10.84
CA PRO A 283 8.24 10.07 11.15
C PRO A 283 6.97 9.24 11.37
N TYR A 284 7.04 7.95 11.10
CA TYR A 284 5.86 7.05 11.14
C TYR A 284 5.16 7.03 12.51
N ALA A 285 5.92 7.10 13.61
CA ALA A 285 5.37 7.22 14.95
C ALA A 285 4.60 8.53 15.18
N GLU A 286 5.03 9.61 14.52
CA GLU A 286 4.33 10.90 14.61
C GLU A 286 3.03 10.87 13.82
N VAL A 287 2.95 10.10 12.71
CA VAL A 287 1.68 9.89 12.00
C VAL A 287 0.63 9.38 12.96
N ALA A 288 0.92 8.33 13.74
CA ALA A 288 -0.02 7.78 14.73
C ALA A 288 -0.52 8.85 15.72
N ARG A 289 0.39 9.70 16.23
CA ARG A 289 0.02 10.81 17.14
C ARG A 289 -0.89 11.83 16.48
N GLN A 290 -0.64 12.17 15.22
CA GLN A 290 -1.49 13.09 14.46
C GLN A 290 -2.89 12.49 14.22
N LEU A 291 -3.00 11.19 14.00
CA LEU A 291 -4.28 10.51 13.87
C LEU A 291 -5.05 10.48 15.19
N GLN A 292 -4.39 10.18 16.30
CA GLN A 292 -5.00 10.12 17.63
C GLN A 292 -5.64 11.44 18.09
N THR A 293 -5.26 12.56 17.49
CA THR A 293 -5.81 13.90 17.77
C THR A 293 -6.85 14.37 16.75
N ALA A 294 -7.29 13.50 15.86
CA ALA A 294 -8.32 13.80 14.85
C ALA A 294 -9.69 13.21 15.25
N ASP A 295 -10.74 13.62 14.53
CA ASP A 295 -12.11 13.15 14.73
C ASP A 295 -12.57 12.15 13.67
N VAL A 296 -12.13 12.32 12.41
CA VAL A 296 -12.57 11.50 11.27
C VAL A 296 -11.43 11.34 10.28
N GLY A 297 -11.19 10.12 9.82
CA GLY A 297 -10.26 9.81 8.74
C GLY A 297 -10.93 9.83 7.36
N LEU A 298 -10.21 10.28 6.33
CA LEU A 298 -10.71 10.42 4.98
C LEU A 298 -10.06 9.47 3.97
N VAL A 299 -10.89 8.85 3.13
CA VAL A 299 -10.48 8.06 1.96
C VAL A 299 -11.34 8.48 0.74
N PRO A 300 -11.16 9.71 0.20
CA PRO A 300 -11.99 10.26 -0.88
C PRO A 300 -11.43 9.87 -2.26
N TYR A 301 -11.17 8.59 -2.47
CA TYR A 301 -10.49 8.13 -3.68
C TYR A 301 -11.40 8.21 -4.90
N GLU A 302 -10.83 8.65 -6.01
CA GLU A 302 -11.48 8.61 -7.32
C GLU A 302 -11.63 7.15 -7.80
N GLU A 303 -12.68 6.90 -8.56
CA GLU A 303 -13.00 5.57 -9.07
C GLU A 303 -11.99 5.10 -10.14
N SER A 304 -11.45 3.91 -9.98
CA SER A 304 -10.65 3.19 -10.97
C SER A 304 -10.55 1.71 -10.64
N ASN A 305 -10.17 0.88 -11.61
CA ASN A 305 -9.87 -0.53 -11.33
C ASN A 305 -8.75 -0.69 -10.29
N GLY A 306 -7.77 0.21 -10.29
CA GLY A 306 -6.69 0.23 -9.29
C GLY A 306 -7.19 0.50 -7.89
N THR A 307 -8.03 1.53 -7.71
CA THR A 307 -8.58 1.88 -6.39
C THR A 307 -9.55 0.83 -5.87
N HIS A 308 -10.34 0.19 -6.73
CA HIS A 308 -11.21 -0.93 -6.36
C HIS A 308 -10.43 -2.16 -5.87
N CYS A 309 -9.27 -2.44 -6.46
CA CYS A 309 -8.40 -3.54 -6.06
C CYS A 309 -7.47 -3.21 -4.89
N ALA A 310 -7.32 -1.94 -4.52
CA ALA A 310 -6.46 -1.55 -3.41
C ALA A 310 -7.04 -1.99 -2.06
N PHE A 311 -6.17 -2.38 -1.12
CA PHE A 311 -6.51 -2.41 0.30
C PHE A 311 -5.90 -1.18 0.96
N VAL A 312 -6.76 -0.22 1.30
CA VAL A 312 -6.32 1.12 1.70
C VAL A 312 -5.77 1.10 3.13
N ALA A 313 -4.44 1.04 3.27
CA ALA A 313 -3.74 1.06 4.56
C ALA A 313 -4.22 2.20 5.48
N LYS A 314 -4.46 3.41 4.91
CA LYS A 314 -4.96 4.56 5.67
C LYS A 314 -6.24 4.24 6.46
N ALA A 315 -7.20 3.53 5.85
CA ALA A 315 -8.45 3.17 6.52
C ALA A 315 -8.19 2.26 7.74
N VAL A 316 -7.27 1.30 7.59
CA VAL A 316 -6.89 0.38 8.68
C VAL A 316 -6.18 1.13 9.80
N GLU A 317 -5.25 2.03 9.48
CA GLU A 317 -4.53 2.84 10.46
C GLU A 317 -5.47 3.83 11.19
N TYR A 318 -6.47 4.40 10.49
CA TYR A 318 -7.51 5.22 11.14
C TYR A 318 -8.33 4.38 12.12
N LEU A 319 -8.86 3.26 11.67
CA LEU A 319 -9.64 2.35 12.52
C LEU A 319 -8.79 1.82 13.68
N GLY A 320 -7.51 1.52 13.44
CA GLY A 320 -6.54 1.16 14.49
C GLY A 320 -6.39 2.22 15.56
N CYS A 321 -6.33 3.50 15.17
CA CYS A 321 -6.34 4.64 16.10
C CYS A 321 -7.72 4.93 16.73
N GLY A 322 -8.74 4.13 16.45
CA GLY A 322 -10.10 4.37 16.95
C GLY A 322 -10.83 5.53 16.27
N LEU A 323 -10.38 5.93 15.06
CA LEU A 323 -11.02 6.97 14.28
C LEU A 323 -12.12 6.38 13.38
N PRO A 324 -13.33 6.93 13.38
CA PRO A 324 -14.29 6.66 12.34
C PRO A 324 -13.78 7.19 10.99
N VAL A 325 -14.22 6.54 9.91
CA VAL A 325 -13.73 6.78 8.56
C VAL A 325 -14.89 7.10 7.62
N VAL A 326 -14.65 7.99 6.66
CA VAL A 326 -15.48 8.14 5.46
C VAL A 326 -14.65 7.72 4.25
N SER A 327 -15.20 6.82 3.44
CA SER A 327 -14.56 6.33 2.22
C SER A 327 -15.53 6.39 1.04
N THR A 328 -14.98 6.59 -0.16
CA THR A 328 -15.70 6.18 -1.39
C THR A 328 -15.87 4.66 -1.40
N PRO A 329 -16.86 4.09 -2.12
CA PRO A 329 -17.23 2.69 -2.02
C PRO A 329 -16.26 1.80 -2.83
N LEU A 330 -14.99 1.80 -2.46
CA LEU A 330 -13.96 0.96 -3.04
C LEU A 330 -14.30 -0.51 -2.82
N GLU A 331 -14.33 -1.31 -3.87
CA GLU A 331 -14.87 -2.68 -3.85
C GLU A 331 -14.25 -3.55 -2.75
N ASN A 332 -12.92 -3.56 -2.64
CA ASN A 332 -12.26 -4.37 -1.62
C ASN A 332 -12.56 -3.88 -0.20
N LEU A 333 -12.54 -2.56 0.02
CA LEU A 333 -12.81 -1.97 1.33
C LEU A 333 -14.25 -2.23 1.77
N SER A 334 -15.21 -2.08 0.85
CA SER A 334 -16.64 -2.32 1.10
C SER A 334 -16.93 -3.79 1.39
N ARG A 335 -16.27 -4.72 0.67
CA ARG A 335 -16.41 -6.17 0.93
C ARG A 335 -15.83 -6.57 2.28
N TYR A 336 -14.60 -6.11 2.59
CA TYR A 336 -13.90 -6.49 3.82
C TYR A 336 -14.56 -5.93 5.07
N PHE A 337 -14.94 -4.65 5.03
CA PHE A 337 -15.56 -3.94 6.14
C PHE A 337 -17.09 -3.90 6.06
N ALA A 338 -17.73 -4.87 5.39
CA ALA A 338 -19.18 -4.96 5.37
C ALA A 338 -19.74 -5.00 6.79
N GLY A 339 -20.67 -4.08 7.10
CA GLY A 339 -21.28 -3.97 8.43
C GLY A 339 -20.42 -3.29 9.51
N GLU A 340 -19.22 -2.77 9.18
CA GLU A 340 -18.40 -2.02 10.13
C GLU A 340 -19.03 -0.65 10.43
N ARG A 341 -19.36 -0.43 11.70
CA ARG A 341 -20.08 0.79 12.13
C ARG A 341 -19.22 2.06 12.11
N ALA A 342 -17.91 1.91 12.27
CA ALA A 342 -16.97 3.03 12.25
C ALA A 342 -16.60 3.48 10.83
N LEU A 343 -17.03 2.77 9.79
CA LEU A 343 -16.73 3.07 8.40
C LEU A 343 -18.01 3.35 7.63
N ARG A 344 -18.15 4.59 7.12
CA ARG A 344 -19.25 5.01 6.25
C ARG A 344 -18.77 5.11 4.81
N PHE A 345 -19.59 4.60 3.90
CA PHE A 345 -19.35 4.70 2.47
C PHE A 345 -20.23 5.76 1.84
N SER A 346 -19.62 6.63 1.04
CA SER A 346 -20.35 7.56 0.17
C SER A 346 -20.63 6.92 -1.19
N GLU A 347 -21.23 7.67 -2.09
CA GLU A 347 -21.13 7.44 -3.53
C GLU A 347 -19.82 8.06 -4.08
N PHE A 348 -19.47 7.80 -5.35
CA PHE A 348 -18.33 8.44 -6.02
C PHE A 348 -18.64 9.89 -6.45
N ASN A 349 -19.07 10.72 -5.49
CA ASN A 349 -19.27 12.15 -5.69
C ASN A 349 -19.03 12.93 -4.40
N GLY A 350 -18.68 14.21 -4.52
CA GLY A 350 -18.31 15.06 -3.39
C GLY A 350 -19.49 15.40 -2.48
N GLU A 351 -20.71 15.49 -3.01
CA GLU A 351 -21.91 15.77 -2.21
C GLU A 351 -22.20 14.64 -1.23
N SER A 352 -22.26 13.40 -1.72
CA SER A 352 -22.48 12.23 -0.88
C SER A 352 -21.33 12.05 0.13
N PHE A 353 -20.07 12.30 -0.28
CA PHE A 353 -18.93 12.24 0.63
C PHE A 353 -19.03 13.29 1.74
N ALA A 354 -19.40 14.53 1.40
CA ALA A 354 -19.61 15.59 2.39
C ALA A 354 -20.75 15.26 3.37
N ARG A 355 -21.83 14.67 2.89
CA ARG A 355 -22.97 14.24 3.71
C ARG A 355 -22.53 13.23 4.78
N GLU A 356 -21.80 12.19 4.40
CA GLU A 356 -21.31 11.18 5.34
C GLU A 356 -20.28 11.75 6.33
N LEU A 357 -19.43 12.68 5.86
CA LEU A 357 -18.49 13.38 6.72
C LEU A 357 -19.17 14.26 7.75
N LEU A 358 -20.14 15.06 7.32
CA LEU A 358 -20.95 15.89 8.22
C LEU A 358 -21.75 15.05 9.21
N ALA A 359 -22.25 13.89 8.79
CA ALA A 359 -22.93 12.95 9.66
C ALA A 359 -22.02 12.48 10.80
N TRP A 360 -20.74 12.16 10.53
CA TRP A 360 -19.76 11.86 11.59
C TRP A 360 -19.44 13.08 12.46
N LEU A 361 -19.21 14.24 11.86
CA LEU A 361 -18.88 15.46 12.61
C LEU A 361 -20.01 15.93 13.52
N ASN A 362 -21.26 15.60 13.18
CA ASN A 362 -22.45 15.89 13.99
C ASN A 362 -22.78 14.78 15.00
N THR A 363 -22.21 13.60 14.87
CA THR A 363 -22.35 12.51 15.85
C THR A 363 -21.66 12.90 17.16
N PRO A 364 -22.26 12.65 18.34
CA PRO A 364 -21.64 12.95 19.64
C PRO A 364 -20.27 12.29 19.77
N ALA A 365 -19.30 12.99 20.38
CA ALA A 365 -17.91 12.50 20.48
C ALA A 365 -17.81 11.15 21.22
N ALA A 366 -18.66 10.91 22.21
CA ALA A 366 -18.69 9.62 22.92
C ALA A 366 -19.11 8.45 22.02
N GLU A 367 -20.10 8.68 21.14
CA GLU A 367 -20.58 7.68 20.19
C GLU A 367 -19.55 7.40 19.10
N ARG A 368 -18.91 8.46 18.54
CA ARG A 368 -17.80 8.31 17.59
C ARG A 368 -16.67 7.44 18.17
N ARG A 369 -16.28 7.73 19.43
CA ARG A 369 -15.24 6.96 20.13
C ARG A 369 -15.64 5.51 20.37
N ALA A 370 -16.89 5.26 20.77
CA ALA A 370 -17.37 3.91 20.98
C ALA A 370 -17.31 3.08 19.68
N ALA A 371 -17.76 3.64 18.56
CA ALA A 371 -17.66 3.01 17.25
C ALA A 371 -16.20 2.75 16.86
N GLY A 372 -15.33 3.76 16.98
CA GLY A 372 -13.91 3.64 16.66
C GLY A 372 -13.18 2.63 17.54
N GLN A 373 -13.46 2.58 18.84
CA GLN A 373 -12.87 1.63 19.77
C GLN A 373 -13.24 0.17 19.41
N ALA A 374 -14.50 -0.08 19.05
CA ALA A 374 -14.93 -1.41 18.61
C ALA A 374 -14.21 -1.85 17.33
N ALA A 375 -14.08 -0.94 16.36
CA ALA A 375 -13.35 -1.18 15.12
C ALA A 375 -11.85 -1.41 15.37
N SER A 376 -11.22 -0.65 16.27
CA SER A 376 -9.81 -0.80 16.64
C SER A 376 -9.52 -2.21 17.17
N VAL A 377 -10.36 -2.75 18.04
CA VAL A 377 -10.22 -4.13 18.55
C VAL A 377 -10.31 -5.16 17.40
N ARG A 378 -11.25 -4.97 16.48
CA ARG A 378 -11.41 -5.86 15.32
C ARG A 378 -10.16 -5.84 14.43
N VAL A 379 -9.71 -4.64 14.00
CA VAL A 379 -8.56 -4.55 13.08
C VAL A 379 -7.25 -5.00 13.73
N ALA A 380 -7.06 -4.79 15.03
CA ALA A 380 -5.91 -5.31 15.76
C ALA A 380 -5.85 -6.84 15.74
N ARG A 381 -6.99 -7.50 15.90
CA ARG A 381 -7.10 -8.96 15.85
C ARG A 381 -6.87 -9.51 14.44
N GLU A 382 -7.35 -8.83 13.40
CA GLU A 382 -7.43 -9.36 12.04
C GLU A 382 -6.29 -8.87 11.14
N LEU A 383 -5.79 -7.66 11.36
CA LEU A 383 -4.91 -6.93 10.44
C LEU A 383 -3.60 -6.44 11.08
N ASP A 384 -3.25 -6.88 12.31
CA ASP A 384 -1.89 -6.66 12.80
C ASP A 384 -0.88 -7.32 11.85
N TRP A 385 0.25 -6.67 11.61
CA TRP A 385 1.29 -7.21 10.73
C TRP A 385 1.69 -8.64 11.06
N ARG A 386 1.72 -9.02 12.34
CA ARG A 386 2.08 -10.39 12.77
C ARG A 386 1.08 -11.43 12.27
N VAL A 387 -0.20 -11.07 12.25
CA VAL A 387 -1.28 -11.94 11.73
C VAL A 387 -1.18 -12.06 10.22
N VAL A 388 -1.08 -10.91 9.54
CA VAL A 388 -1.07 -10.81 8.08
C VAL A 388 0.17 -11.48 7.49
N THR A 389 1.36 -11.17 8.03
CA THR A 389 2.62 -11.76 7.53
C THR A 389 2.73 -13.23 7.87
N GLY A 390 2.17 -13.66 9.02
CA GLY A 390 2.05 -15.08 9.35
C GLY A 390 1.34 -15.87 8.26
N ALA A 391 0.16 -15.40 7.84
CA ALA A 391 -0.60 -16.04 6.77
C ALA A 391 0.13 -16.02 5.40
N ALA A 392 0.88 -14.95 5.11
CA ALA A 392 1.67 -14.87 3.88
C ALA A 392 2.84 -15.87 3.88
N VAL A 393 3.51 -16.02 5.01
CA VAL A 393 4.62 -16.98 5.18
C VAL A 393 4.10 -18.42 5.11
N ASP A 394 2.92 -18.74 5.67
CA ASP A 394 2.29 -20.06 5.56
C ASP A 394 2.14 -20.49 4.08
N VAL A 395 1.72 -19.55 3.21
CA VAL A 395 1.62 -19.82 1.76
C VAL A 395 3.00 -20.06 1.14
N ALA A 396 4.00 -19.29 1.55
CA ALA A 396 5.35 -19.43 1.04
C ALA A 396 5.99 -20.77 1.46
N GLU A 397 5.78 -21.20 2.70
CA GLU A 397 6.25 -22.49 3.23
C GLU A 397 5.56 -23.69 2.54
N ALA A 398 4.29 -23.54 2.18
CA ALA A 398 3.54 -24.62 1.53
C ALA A 398 3.98 -24.92 0.08
N VAL A 399 4.73 -24.02 -0.57
CA VAL A 399 5.18 -24.17 -1.97
C VAL A 399 6.69 -24.38 -2.10
N ALA A 400 7.46 -24.21 -1.01
CA ALA A 400 8.91 -24.42 -0.95
C ALA A 400 9.24 -25.91 -0.69
#